data_2859cf62575cc172beaeead4949eb960
#
_entry.id   2859cf62575cc172beaeead4949eb960
#
_cell.length_a   1.000
_cell.length_b   1.000
_cell.length_c   1.000
_cell.angle_alpha   90.00
_cell.angle_beta   90.00
_cell.angle_gamma   90.00
#
_symmetry.space_group_name_H-M   'P 1'
#
loop_
_entity.id
_entity.type
_entity.pdbx_description
1 polymer ?
#
loop_
_entity_poly.entity_id
_entity_poly.type
_entity_poly.pdbx_seq_one_letter_code
_entity_poly.pdbx_strand_id
1 'polypeptide(L)'
;MEALNSVTDIRKLFAMEKRELNIMMVEDDPDIPKLARLYLKPYKDAEFNLVWVETGEDALKFLQDSQNLDIILVDYQLPGMNGLETTRMIRDKGIRIPIVFLTNAIDFKIAIEAMKLDVEDYLLKEEAITSILPSIILNVVERVRLREKLAEAEMNKVAQRERIDGIKSLIVTISHELNNPLAALKLAINVLQRKQIPPDILSYLAIMKENTERIEGVVAKLRDLKGDKVTAYIGNIKMIDLSE
;
A
#
# COMPACT_ATOMS: atom_id res chain seq x y z
N MET A 1 -4.56 -11.37 -34.24
CA MET A 1 -5.88 -11.33 -33.56
C MET A 1 -6.44 -12.75 -33.59
N GLU A 2 -5.97 -13.63 -32.69
CA GLU A 2 -6.56 -14.95 -32.48
C GLU A 2 -7.63 -14.82 -31.40
N ALA A 3 -8.86 -15.08 -31.80
CA ALA A 3 -10.02 -15.01 -30.94
C ALA A 3 -9.97 -16.15 -29.92
N LEU A 4 -10.13 -15.82 -28.65
CA LEU A 4 -10.41 -16.77 -27.55
C LEU A 4 -11.67 -17.59 -27.88
N ASN A 5 -11.49 -18.77 -28.44
CA ASN A 5 -12.56 -19.60 -28.99
C ASN A 5 -12.71 -20.96 -28.29
N SER A 6 -12.60 -21.01 -26.95
CA SER A 6 -13.16 -22.17 -26.25
C SER A 6 -13.65 -21.79 -24.85
N VAL A 7 -14.80 -22.39 -24.49
CA VAL A 7 -15.36 -22.34 -23.13
C VAL A 7 -14.32 -22.83 -22.09
N THR A 8 -13.33 -23.59 -22.52
CA THR A 8 -12.20 -24.09 -21.72
C THR A 8 -11.20 -22.97 -21.37
N ASP A 9 -10.94 -22.03 -22.29
CA ASP A 9 -10.04 -20.89 -22.03
C ASP A 9 -10.67 -19.86 -21.11
N ILE A 10 -11.99 -19.65 -21.25
CA ILE A 10 -12.75 -18.80 -20.32
C ILE A 10 -12.78 -19.41 -18.92
N ARG A 11 -12.94 -20.74 -18.80
CA ARG A 11 -12.84 -21.44 -17.52
C ARG A 11 -11.45 -21.38 -16.90
N LYS A 12 -10.36 -21.36 -17.67
CA LYS A 12 -8.99 -21.14 -17.19
C LYS A 12 -8.76 -19.70 -16.75
N LEU A 13 -9.34 -18.71 -17.42
CA LEU A 13 -9.26 -17.31 -17.03
C LEU A 13 -10.04 -17.02 -15.73
N PHE A 14 -11.11 -17.79 -15.47
CA PHE A 14 -11.92 -17.74 -14.24
C PHE A 14 -11.65 -18.88 -13.27
N ALA A 15 -10.67 -19.75 -13.53
CA ALA A 15 -10.11 -20.60 -12.49
C ALA A 15 -9.30 -19.70 -11.56
N MET A 16 -10.02 -19.02 -10.64
CA MET A 16 -9.40 -18.42 -9.47
C MET A 16 -8.57 -19.51 -8.81
N GLU A 17 -7.24 -19.33 -8.77
CA GLU A 17 -6.39 -20.18 -7.96
C GLU A 17 -7.03 -20.28 -6.59
N LYS A 18 -7.30 -21.52 -6.15
CA LYS A 18 -7.87 -21.73 -4.82
C LYS A 18 -6.99 -21.01 -3.82
N ARG A 19 -7.56 -20.09 -3.08
CA ARG A 19 -6.84 -19.40 -2.01
C ARG A 19 -6.41 -20.43 -0.99
N GLU A 20 -5.12 -20.57 -0.78
CA GLU A 20 -4.56 -21.34 0.32
C GLU A 20 -4.41 -20.44 1.53
N LEU A 21 -4.98 -20.85 2.66
CA LEU A 21 -4.94 -20.10 3.92
C LEU A 21 -4.40 -20.97 5.04
N ASN A 22 -3.36 -20.46 5.69
CA ASN A 22 -2.71 -21.11 6.81
C ASN A 22 -3.28 -20.55 8.13
N ILE A 23 -3.87 -21.43 8.91
CA ILE A 23 -4.59 -21.10 10.14
C ILE A 23 -3.87 -21.76 11.31
N MET A 24 -3.61 -21.02 12.36
CA MET A 24 -3.25 -21.59 13.66
C MET A 24 -4.48 -21.53 14.57
N MET A 25 -4.80 -22.64 15.24
CA MET A 25 -5.81 -22.72 16.29
C MET A 25 -5.14 -23.06 17.61
N VAL A 26 -5.34 -22.21 18.61
CA VAL A 26 -4.86 -22.39 19.99
C VAL A 26 -6.07 -22.77 20.83
N GLU A 27 -6.13 -24.03 21.27
CA GLU A 27 -7.33 -24.63 21.86
C GLU A 27 -6.93 -25.86 22.67
N ASP A 28 -7.36 -25.96 23.93
CA ASP A 28 -7.03 -27.09 24.80
C ASP A 28 -7.97 -28.30 24.62
N ASP A 29 -9.19 -28.07 24.13
CA ASP A 29 -10.12 -29.14 23.81
C ASP A 29 -9.81 -29.72 22.41
N PRO A 30 -9.32 -31.00 22.32
CA PRO A 30 -8.97 -31.62 21.05
C PRO A 30 -10.15 -31.87 20.10
N ASP A 31 -11.38 -31.77 20.58
CA ASP A 31 -12.56 -32.00 19.75
C ASP A 31 -12.91 -30.76 18.90
N ILE A 32 -12.58 -29.56 19.37
CA ILE A 32 -12.83 -28.31 18.66
C ILE A 32 -12.03 -28.22 17.34
N PRO A 33 -10.70 -28.48 17.30
CA PRO A 33 -9.94 -28.50 16.04
C PRO A 33 -10.41 -29.58 15.07
N LYS A 34 -10.86 -30.75 15.57
CA LYS A 34 -11.43 -31.79 14.72
C LYS A 34 -12.71 -31.31 14.03
N LEU A 35 -13.59 -30.67 14.82
CA LEU A 35 -14.83 -30.10 14.32
C LEU A 35 -14.57 -28.96 13.31
N ALA A 36 -13.62 -28.07 13.61
CA ALA A 36 -13.20 -27.02 12.70
C ALA A 36 -12.72 -27.58 11.34
N ARG A 37 -11.86 -28.63 11.36
CA ARG A 37 -11.41 -29.29 10.12
C ARG A 37 -12.58 -29.91 9.33
N LEU A 38 -13.60 -30.41 10.02
CA LEU A 38 -14.78 -30.98 9.35
C LEU A 38 -15.54 -29.93 8.53
N TYR A 39 -15.64 -28.71 9.04
CA TYR A 39 -16.31 -27.60 8.35
C TYR A 39 -15.41 -26.90 7.30
N LEU A 40 -14.08 -26.87 7.50
CA LEU A 40 -13.14 -26.24 6.57
C LEU A 40 -12.91 -27.11 5.31
N LYS A 41 -12.80 -28.44 5.47
CA LYS A 41 -12.44 -29.36 4.39
C LYS A 41 -13.38 -29.34 3.17
N PRO A 42 -14.72 -29.27 3.30
CA PRO A 42 -15.61 -29.31 2.14
C PRO A 42 -15.73 -27.97 1.40
N TYR A 43 -15.08 -26.89 1.87
CA TYR A 43 -15.20 -25.59 1.26
C TYR A 43 -14.50 -25.57 -0.12
N LYS A 44 -15.19 -25.05 -1.15
CA LYS A 44 -14.72 -25.18 -2.54
C LYS A 44 -13.85 -24.04 -3.01
N ASP A 45 -14.03 -22.85 -2.42
CA ASP A 45 -13.42 -21.62 -2.92
C ASP A 45 -12.06 -21.30 -2.27
N ALA A 46 -11.68 -22.04 -1.22
CA ALA A 46 -10.40 -21.94 -0.55
C ALA A 46 -9.93 -23.31 -0.03
N GLU A 47 -8.62 -23.42 0.17
CA GLU A 47 -7.98 -24.53 0.88
C GLU A 47 -7.44 -24.01 2.22
N PHE A 48 -7.75 -24.73 3.29
CA PHE A 48 -7.39 -24.33 4.64
C PHE A 48 -6.43 -25.31 5.26
N ASN A 49 -5.23 -24.84 5.60
CA ASN A 49 -4.22 -25.59 6.34
C ASN A 49 -4.31 -25.21 7.81
N LEU A 50 -4.91 -26.07 8.62
CA LEU A 50 -5.10 -25.81 10.05
C LEU A 50 -4.03 -26.52 10.86
N VAL A 51 -3.18 -25.74 11.51
CA VAL A 51 -2.25 -26.17 12.58
C VAL A 51 -2.93 -25.97 13.91
N TRP A 52 -2.85 -26.93 14.78
CA TRP A 52 -3.43 -26.89 16.12
C TRP A 52 -2.32 -26.99 17.16
N VAL A 53 -2.43 -26.16 18.20
CA VAL A 53 -1.58 -26.17 19.41
C VAL A 53 -2.49 -26.07 20.65
N GLU A 54 -2.09 -26.70 21.73
CA GLU A 54 -2.92 -26.85 22.94
C GLU A 54 -2.81 -25.68 23.89
N THR A 55 -1.66 -24.97 23.89
CA THR A 55 -1.37 -23.93 24.89
C THR A 55 -0.88 -22.64 24.24
N GLY A 56 -0.98 -21.52 24.96
CA GLY A 56 -0.41 -20.25 24.54
C GLY A 56 1.11 -20.31 24.39
N GLU A 57 1.77 -21.08 25.25
CA GLU A 57 3.22 -21.31 25.23
C GLU A 57 3.67 -22.01 23.93
N ASP A 58 2.90 -23.02 23.50
CA ASP A 58 3.18 -23.75 22.26
C ASP A 58 2.90 -22.87 21.03
N ALA A 59 1.87 -22.01 21.09
CA ALA A 59 1.65 -21.01 20.07
C ALA A 59 2.82 -20.06 19.90
N LEU A 60 3.36 -19.56 21.02
CA LEU A 60 4.54 -18.69 21.01
C LEU A 60 5.80 -19.36 20.49
N LYS A 61 5.98 -20.64 20.76
CA LYS A 61 7.07 -21.47 20.19
C LYS A 61 6.90 -21.61 18.67
N PHE A 62 5.72 -22.04 18.24
CA PHE A 62 5.43 -22.21 16.82
C PHE A 62 5.71 -20.93 16.02
N LEU A 63 5.33 -19.78 16.55
CA LEU A 63 5.51 -18.46 15.91
C LEU A 63 6.99 -18.01 15.86
N GLN A 64 7.90 -18.63 16.60
CA GLN A 64 9.35 -18.37 16.47
C GLN A 64 9.92 -18.98 15.19
N ASP A 65 9.43 -20.16 14.82
CA ASP A 65 9.96 -20.95 13.71
C ASP A 65 9.18 -20.74 12.40
N SER A 66 7.91 -20.35 12.51
CA SER A 66 7.02 -20.19 11.35
C SER A 66 6.08 -19.00 11.52
N GLN A 67 6.16 -18.04 10.60
CA GLN A 67 5.26 -16.88 10.56
C GLN A 67 4.34 -16.87 9.32
N ASN A 68 4.34 -17.95 8.55
CA ASN A 68 3.49 -18.07 7.34
C ASN A 68 2.05 -18.45 7.73
N LEU A 69 1.39 -17.61 8.50
CA LEU A 69 0.00 -17.75 8.90
C LEU A 69 -0.83 -16.56 8.40
N ASP A 70 -2.03 -16.86 7.95
CA ASP A 70 -3.00 -15.84 7.53
C ASP A 70 -3.90 -15.39 8.67
N ILE A 71 -4.13 -16.25 9.69
CA ILE A 71 -5.01 -15.97 10.84
C ILE A 71 -4.69 -16.90 12.02
N ILE A 72 -4.92 -16.41 13.23
CA ILE A 72 -4.83 -17.18 14.46
C ILE A 72 -6.23 -17.18 15.14
N LEU A 73 -6.74 -18.35 15.42
CA LEU A 73 -7.94 -18.55 16.23
C LEU A 73 -7.49 -18.94 17.63
N VAL A 74 -7.89 -18.17 18.64
CA VAL A 74 -7.41 -18.37 20.02
C VAL A 74 -8.60 -18.56 20.94
N ASP A 75 -8.60 -19.67 21.67
CA ASP A 75 -9.51 -19.77 22.81
C ASP A 75 -9.12 -18.76 23.89
N TYR A 76 -10.10 -18.11 24.45
CA TYR A 76 -9.90 -17.26 25.60
C TYR A 76 -9.50 -18.05 26.85
N GLN A 77 -10.13 -19.23 27.08
CA GLN A 77 -9.94 -20.05 28.27
C GLN A 77 -8.91 -21.16 28.02
N LEU A 78 -7.63 -20.80 27.99
CA LEU A 78 -6.54 -21.75 27.87
C LEU A 78 -5.95 -22.09 29.27
N PRO A 79 -5.44 -23.30 29.46
CA PRO A 79 -4.68 -23.65 30.67
C PRO A 79 -3.35 -22.90 30.70
N GLY A 80 -2.96 -22.46 31.90
CA GLY A 80 -1.73 -21.67 32.07
C GLY A 80 -1.90 -20.23 31.62
N MET A 81 -1.36 -19.89 30.48
CA MET A 81 -1.49 -18.57 29.87
C MET A 81 -2.80 -18.46 29.11
N ASN A 82 -3.71 -17.57 29.53
CA ASN A 82 -4.99 -17.38 28.86
C ASN A 82 -4.83 -16.71 27.49
N GLY A 83 -5.92 -16.67 26.70
CA GLY A 83 -5.92 -16.13 25.34
C GLY A 83 -5.49 -14.64 25.26
N LEU A 84 -5.85 -13.80 26.25
CA LEU A 84 -5.42 -12.39 26.29
C LEU A 84 -3.91 -12.28 26.56
N GLU A 85 -3.38 -13.04 27.49
CA GLU A 85 -1.95 -13.06 27.81
C GLU A 85 -1.15 -13.55 26.60
N THR A 86 -1.63 -14.65 25.98
CA THR A 86 -1.05 -15.19 24.73
C THR A 86 -1.01 -14.13 23.63
N THR A 87 -2.12 -13.45 23.39
CA THR A 87 -2.22 -12.40 22.38
C THR A 87 -1.31 -11.22 22.70
N ARG A 88 -1.25 -10.78 23.94
CA ARG A 88 -0.32 -9.71 24.36
C ARG A 88 1.11 -10.06 24.04
N MET A 89 1.55 -11.28 24.39
CA MET A 89 2.92 -11.72 24.10
C MET A 89 3.21 -11.84 22.61
N ILE A 90 2.22 -12.23 21.80
CA ILE A 90 2.32 -12.24 20.32
C ILE A 90 2.53 -10.80 19.82
N ARG A 91 1.72 -9.84 20.30
CA ARG A 91 1.81 -8.42 19.91
C ARG A 91 3.13 -7.76 20.37
N ASP A 92 3.60 -8.08 21.57
CA ASP A 92 4.88 -7.59 22.12
C ASP A 92 6.10 -8.05 21.30
N LYS A 93 6.00 -9.22 20.65
CA LYS A 93 6.99 -9.71 19.68
C LYS A 93 6.90 -9.03 18.30
N GLY A 94 5.97 -8.10 18.10
CA GLY A 94 5.77 -7.38 16.83
C GLY A 94 5.00 -8.17 15.78
N ILE A 95 4.45 -9.33 16.11
CA ILE A 95 3.68 -10.17 15.18
C ILE A 95 2.30 -9.56 14.99
N ARG A 96 1.90 -9.27 13.72
CA ARG A 96 0.65 -8.59 13.34
C ARG A 96 -0.37 -9.50 12.65
N ILE A 97 -0.15 -10.81 12.67
CA ILE A 97 -1.11 -11.78 12.13
C ILE A 97 -2.49 -11.53 12.77
N PRO A 98 -3.58 -11.48 11.98
CA PRO A 98 -4.93 -11.29 12.52
C PRO A 98 -5.30 -12.38 13.52
N ILE A 99 -5.87 -11.97 14.66
CA ILE A 99 -6.29 -12.86 15.74
C ILE A 99 -7.80 -12.74 15.91
N VAL A 100 -8.45 -13.87 16.01
CA VAL A 100 -9.88 -13.99 16.38
C VAL A 100 -9.97 -14.79 17.66
N PHE A 101 -10.70 -14.27 18.66
CA PHE A 101 -10.99 -14.99 19.86
C PHE A 101 -12.22 -15.87 19.70
N LEU A 102 -12.09 -17.10 20.19
CA LEU A 102 -13.17 -18.04 20.37
C LEU A 102 -13.44 -18.18 21.87
N THR A 103 -14.69 -18.18 22.29
CA THR A 103 -15.08 -18.27 23.68
C THR A 103 -16.38 -19.03 23.88
N ASN A 104 -16.55 -19.63 25.05
CA ASN A 104 -17.80 -20.29 25.40
C ASN A 104 -18.86 -19.32 25.94
N ALA A 105 -18.46 -18.11 26.38
CA ALA A 105 -19.38 -17.09 26.87
C ALA A 105 -18.84 -15.68 26.56
N ILE A 106 -19.73 -14.76 26.21
CA ILE A 106 -19.37 -13.38 25.99
C ILE A 106 -19.22 -12.67 27.34
N ASP A 107 -18.01 -12.19 27.62
CA ASP A 107 -17.75 -11.25 28.71
C ASP A 107 -17.33 -9.89 28.11
N PHE A 108 -18.10 -8.87 28.42
CA PHE A 108 -17.92 -7.52 27.88
C PHE A 108 -16.58 -6.89 28.27
N LYS A 109 -16.07 -7.20 29.46
CA LYS A 109 -14.77 -6.69 29.93
C LYS A 109 -13.63 -7.30 29.12
N ILE A 110 -13.73 -8.60 28.88
CA ILE A 110 -12.73 -9.34 28.09
C ILE A 110 -12.74 -8.87 26.64
N ALA A 111 -13.92 -8.66 26.05
CA ALA A 111 -14.06 -8.13 24.70
C ALA A 111 -13.39 -6.76 24.55
N ILE A 112 -13.55 -5.85 25.53
CA ILE A 112 -12.89 -4.54 25.54
C ILE A 112 -11.37 -4.68 25.64
N GLU A 113 -10.84 -5.61 26.44
CA GLU A 113 -9.40 -5.85 26.55
C GLU A 113 -8.84 -6.46 25.26
N ALA A 114 -9.55 -7.38 24.64
CA ALA A 114 -9.22 -7.96 23.35
C ALA A 114 -9.09 -6.87 22.25
N MET A 115 -10.06 -5.95 22.20
CA MET A 115 -10.02 -4.82 21.26
C MET A 115 -8.77 -3.94 21.43
N LYS A 116 -8.28 -3.74 22.67
CA LYS A 116 -7.04 -2.99 22.92
C LYS A 116 -5.79 -3.70 22.42
N LEU A 117 -5.86 -5.01 22.22
CA LEU A 117 -4.78 -5.84 21.69
C LEU A 117 -4.86 -6.03 20.17
N ASP A 118 -5.72 -5.26 19.49
CA ASP A 118 -5.91 -5.34 18.05
C ASP A 118 -6.34 -6.75 17.60
N VAL A 119 -7.34 -7.31 18.33
CA VAL A 119 -8.02 -8.55 17.97
C VAL A 119 -9.10 -8.23 16.94
N GLU A 120 -9.15 -8.98 15.85
CA GLU A 120 -10.03 -8.69 14.72
C GLU A 120 -11.51 -9.02 14.99
N ASP A 121 -11.74 -10.05 15.83
CA ASP A 121 -13.08 -10.46 16.19
C ASP A 121 -13.12 -11.26 17.49
N TYR A 122 -14.30 -11.33 18.14
CA TYR A 122 -14.55 -12.04 19.39
C TYR A 122 -15.87 -12.81 19.26
N LEU A 123 -15.80 -14.14 19.15
CA LEU A 123 -16.92 -14.98 18.70
C LEU A 123 -17.23 -16.10 19.71
N LEU A 124 -18.50 -16.47 19.81
CA LEU A 124 -18.91 -17.68 20.52
C LEU A 124 -18.51 -18.93 19.74
N LYS A 125 -17.88 -19.91 20.41
CA LYS A 125 -17.45 -21.16 19.80
C LYS A 125 -18.63 -21.91 19.14
N GLU A 126 -19.77 -21.98 19.82
CA GLU A 126 -20.97 -22.67 19.33
C GLU A 126 -21.54 -22.05 18.03
N GLU A 127 -21.35 -20.76 17.82
CA GLU A 127 -21.77 -20.06 16.61
C GLU A 127 -20.70 -20.12 15.52
N ALA A 128 -19.43 -19.93 15.89
CA ALA A 128 -18.31 -19.80 14.96
C ALA A 128 -17.86 -21.15 14.38
N ILE A 129 -17.79 -22.22 15.23
CA ILE A 129 -17.34 -23.56 14.81
C ILE A 129 -18.52 -24.32 14.20
N THR A 130 -18.99 -23.83 13.09
CA THR A 130 -20.10 -24.37 12.30
C THR A 130 -19.79 -24.27 10.81
N SER A 131 -20.79 -24.52 9.96
CA SER A 131 -20.64 -24.39 8.50
C SER A 131 -20.29 -22.96 8.02
N ILE A 132 -20.37 -21.95 8.89
CA ILE A 132 -19.99 -20.58 8.56
C ILE A 132 -18.52 -20.26 8.87
N LEU A 133 -17.79 -21.13 9.57
CA LEU A 133 -16.38 -20.92 9.92
C LEU A 133 -15.51 -20.53 8.73
N PRO A 134 -15.58 -21.20 7.55
CA PRO A 134 -14.81 -20.79 6.38
C PRO A 134 -15.07 -19.34 5.97
N SER A 135 -16.34 -18.93 6.00
CA SER A 135 -16.74 -17.57 5.63
C SER A 135 -16.25 -16.52 6.64
N ILE A 136 -16.27 -16.84 7.93
CA ILE A 136 -15.70 -15.98 8.98
C ILE A 136 -14.21 -15.73 8.72
N ILE A 137 -13.44 -16.80 8.54
CA ILE A 137 -12.00 -16.72 8.30
C ILE A 137 -11.70 -15.90 7.04
N LEU A 138 -12.39 -16.19 5.93
CA LEU A 138 -12.21 -15.45 4.69
C LEU A 138 -12.52 -13.96 4.85
N ASN A 139 -13.61 -13.62 5.52
CA ASN A 139 -14.01 -12.23 5.75
C ASN A 139 -12.98 -11.47 6.60
N VAL A 140 -12.45 -12.09 7.65
CA VAL A 140 -11.44 -11.48 8.51
C VAL A 140 -10.15 -11.24 7.72
N VAL A 141 -9.64 -12.26 7.04
CA VAL A 141 -8.40 -12.16 6.25
C VAL A 141 -8.54 -11.13 5.13
N GLU A 142 -9.67 -11.12 4.41
CA GLU A 142 -9.90 -10.16 3.33
C GLU A 142 -10.01 -8.72 3.86
N ARG A 143 -10.72 -8.51 4.98
CA ARG A 143 -10.84 -7.20 5.63
C ARG A 143 -9.47 -6.64 6.01
N VAL A 144 -8.59 -7.46 6.60
CA VAL A 144 -7.22 -7.05 6.96
C VAL A 144 -6.41 -6.73 5.72
N ARG A 145 -6.40 -7.60 4.71
CA ARG A 145 -5.68 -7.38 3.44
C ARG A 145 -6.13 -6.11 2.71
N LEU A 146 -7.42 -5.81 2.72
CA LEU A 146 -7.95 -4.58 2.12
C LEU A 146 -7.52 -3.35 2.90
N ARG A 147 -7.51 -3.42 4.23
CA ARG A 147 -7.04 -2.33 5.10
C ARG A 147 -5.56 -2.02 4.84
N GLU A 148 -4.72 -3.04 4.75
CA GLU A 148 -3.29 -2.90 4.44
C GLU A 148 -3.05 -2.29 3.05
N LYS A 149 -3.74 -2.78 2.02
CA LYS A 149 -3.65 -2.22 0.66
C LYS A 149 -4.09 -0.76 0.59
N LEU A 150 -5.14 -0.39 1.33
CA LEU A 150 -5.59 1.01 1.40
C LEU A 150 -4.54 1.90 2.07
N ALA A 151 -3.98 1.45 3.21
CA ALA A 151 -2.93 2.19 3.91
C ALA A 151 -1.68 2.37 3.02
N GLU A 152 -1.25 1.33 2.32
CA GLU A 152 -0.13 1.40 1.37
C GLU A 152 -0.42 2.37 0.22
N ALA A 153 -1.62 2.31 -0.36
CA ALA A 153 -2.02 3.21 -1.43
C ALA A 153 -2.06 4.68 -0.98
N GLU A 154 -2.52 4.94 0.25
CA GLU A 154 -2.52 6.28 0.84
C GLU A 154 -1.11 6.79 1.09
N MET A 155 -0.22 5.98 1.63
CA MET A 155 1.19 6.34 1.83
C MET A 155 1.89 6.66 0.50
N ASN A 156 1.68 5.84 -0.53
CA ASN A 156 2.22 6.07 -1.87
C ASN A 156 1.69 7.38 -2.48
N LYS A 157 0.41 7.68 -2.28
CA LYS A 157 -0.21 8.93 -2.74
C LYS A 157 0.36 10.16 -2.04
N VAL A 158 0.64 10.07 -0.73
CA VAL A 158 1.28 11.16 0.04
C VAL A 158 2.70 11.39 -0.48
N ALA A 159 3.52 10.34 -0.58
CA ALA A 159 4.89 10.43 -1.09
C ALA A 159 4.95 11.01 -2.51
N GLN A 160 4.01 10.64 -3.38
CA GLN A 160 3.92 11.20 -4.73
C GLN A 160 3.58 12.70 -4.71
N ARG A 161 2.67 13.14 -3.82
CA ARG A 161 2.34 14.57 -3.66
C ARG A 161 3.54 15.38 -3.19
N GLU A 162 4.23 14.93 -2.15
CA GLU A 162 5.42 15.60 -1.62
C GLU A 162 6.50 15.75 -2.70
N ARG A 163 6.69 14.71 -3.51
CA ARG A 163 7.63 14.77 -4.65
C ARG A 163 7.23 15.81 -5.69
N ILE A 164 5.95 15.88 -6.04
CA ILE A 164 5.42 16.88 -6.99
C ILE A 164 5.59 18.29 -6.42
N ASP A 165 5.29 18.50 -5.16
CA ASP A 165 5.41 19.81 -4.52
C ASP A 165 6.88 20.25 -4.39
N GLY A 166 7.79 19.32 -4.13
CA GLY A 166 9.23 19.58 -4.19
C GLY A 166 9.69 20.02 -5.58
N ILE A 167 9.25 19.34 -6.64
CA ILE A 167 9.56 19.72 -8.03
C ILE A 167 9.00 21.10 -8.36
N LYS A 168 7.76 21.41 -7.98
CA LYS A 168 7.17 22.75 -8.18
C LYS A 168 7.99 23.84 -7.50
N SER A 169 8.42 23.62 -6.27
CA SER A 169 9.25 24.57 -5.53
C SER A 169 10.59 24.81 -6.23
N LEU A 170 11.24 23.77 -6.72
CA LEU A 170 12.47 23.86 -7.50
C LEU A 170 12.27 24.65 -8.81
N ILE A 171 11.19 24.40 -9.54
CA ILE A 171 10.85 25.13 -10.77
C ILE A 171 10.70 26.61 -10.49
N VAL A 172 10.00 26.98 -9.42
CA VAL A 172 9.83 28.39 -9.02
C VAL A 172 11.19 29.03 -8.72
N THR A 173 12.03 28.38 -7.93
CA THR A 173 13.36 28.87 -7.57
C THR A 173 14.23 29.06 -8.80
N ILE A 174 14.34 28.03 -9.66
CA ILE A 174 15.12 28.10 -10.90
C ILE A 174 14.60 29.19 -11.82
N SER A 175 13.28 29.34 -11.93
CA SER A 175 12.70 30.42 -12.76
C SER A 175 13.10 31.81 -12.26
N HIS A 176 13.12 32.04 -10.96
CA HIS A 176 13.56 33.30 -10.36
C HIS A 176 15.06 33.54 -10.60
N GLU A 177 15.89 32.52 -10.40
CA GLU A 177 17.33 32.62 -10.61
C GLU A 177 17.72 32.81 -12.08
N LEU A 178 16.96 32.25 -13.03
CA LEU A 178 17.18 32.46 -14.46
C LEU A 178 16.65 33.82 -14.95
N ASN A 179 15.53 34.30 -14.43
CA ASN A 179 14.98 35.59 -14.84
C ASN A 179 15.89 36.76 -14.47
N ASN A 180 16.64 36.68 -13.38
CA ASN A 180 17.57 37.73 -12.96
C ASN A 180 18.66 38.00 -13.99
N PRO A 181 19.51 37.03 -14.45
CA PRO A 181 20.52 37.26 -15.46
C PRO A 181 19.91 37.60 -16.84
N LEU A 182 18.73 37.04 -17.18
CA LEU A 182 18.03 37.38 -18.42
C LEU A 182 17.60 38.85 -18.45
N ALA A 183 17.09 39.38 -17.33
CA ALA A 183 16.75 40.80 -17.24
C ALA A 183 17.97 41.71 -17.39
N ALA A 184 19.11 41.33 -16.81
CA ALA A 184 20.36 42.06 -16.95
C ALA A 184 20.88 42.04 -18.41
N LEU A 185 20.82 40.85 -19.07
CA LEU A 185 21.17 40.71 -20.48
C LEU A 185 20.29 41.55 -21.38
N LYS A 186 18.98 41.53 -21.16
CA LYS A 186 18.01 42.32 -21.92
C LYS A 186 18.23 43.84 -21.76
N LEU A 187 18.54 44.26 -20.53
CA LEU A 187 18.91 45.67 -20.29
C LEU A 187 20.19 46.05 -21.05
N ALA A 188 21.25 45.22 -21.00
CA ALA A 188 22.50 45.47 -21.70
C ALA A 188 22.30 45.55 -23.22
N ILE A 189 21.55 44.65 -23.82
CA ILE A 189 21.18 44.62 -25.23
C ILE A 189 20.44 45.93 -25.60
N ASN A 190 19.44 46.33 -24.82
CA ASN A 190 18.66 47.53 -25.06
C ASN A 190 19.52 48.82 -24.97
N VAL A 191 20.48 48.87 -24.02
CA VAL A 191 21.41 50.00 -23.90
C VAL A 191 22.33 50.07 -25.11
N LEU A 192 22.85 48.93 -25.54
CA LEU A 192 23.73 48.86 -26.73
C LEU A 192 22.98 49.26 -28.00
N GLN A 193 21.77 48.83 -28.22
CA GLN A 193 20.95 49.19 -29.39
C GLN A 193 20.68 50.69 -29.55
N ARG A 194 20.80 51.46 -28.44
CA ARG A 194 20.63 52.95 -28.45
C ARG A 194 21.93 53.68 -28.83
N LYS A 195 23.06 52.99 -28.99
CA LYS A 195 24.33 53.59 -29.36
C LYS A 195 24.58 53.48 -30.85
N GLN A 196 25.42 54.35 -31.42
CA GLN A 196 25.92 54.19 -32.78
C GLN A 196 26.89 52.99 -32.83
N ILE A 197 26.45 51.88 -33.37
CA ILE A 197 27.21 50.62 -33.46
C ILE A 197 27.42 50.27 -34.92
N PRO A 198 28.61 49.70 -35.28
CA PRO A 198 28.87 49.19 -36.63
C PRO A 198 27.81 48.14 -37.07
N PRO A 199 27.44 48.11 -38.37
CA PRO A 199 26.35 47.23 -38.86
C PRO A 199 26.62 45.74 -38.65
N ASP A 200 27.85 45.30 -38.64
CA ASP A 200 28.28 43.92 -38.35
C ASP A 200 27.96 43.51 -36.92
N ILE A 201 28.09 44.41 -35.95
CA ILE A 201 27.77 44.15 -34.54
C ILE A 201 26.26 44.17 -34.30
N LEU A 202 25.50 44.94 -35.06
CA LEU A 202 24.02 44.96 -34.95
C LEU A 202 23.39 43.59 -35.22
N SER A 203 23.97 42.80 -36.13
CA SER A 203 23.49 41.44 -36.41
C SER A 203 23.67 40.51 -35.20
N TYR A 204 24.77 40.59 -34.48
CA TYR A 204 25.00 39.78 -33.26
C TYR A 204 24.07 40.21 -32.12
N LEU A 205 23.81 41.51 -31.98
CA LEU A 205 22.85 42.00 -30.97
C LEU A 205 21.42 41.51 -31.25
N ALA A 206 21.02 41.41 -32.51
CA ALA A 206 19.72 40.84 -32.88
C ALA A 206 19.64 39.37 -32.50
N ILE A 207 20.67 38.58 -32.77
CA ILE A 207 20.75 37.16 -32.38
C ILE A 207 20.70 37.02 -30.84
N MET A 208 21.45 37.85 -30.11
CA MET A 208 21.45 37.82 -28.64
C MET A 208 20.05 38.13 -28.07
N LYS A 209 19.38 39.12 -28.64
CA LYS A 209 18.01 39.49 -28.23
C LYS A 209 17.02 38.36 -28.45
N GLU A 210 17.01 37.77 -29.65
CA GLU A 210 16.14 36.65 -30.00
C GLU A 210 16.37 35.43 -29.07
N ASN A 211 17.64 35.07 -28.81
CA ASN A 211 17.92 33.96 -27.89
C ASN A 211 17.52 34.27 -26.44
N THR A 212 17.67 35.51 -25.97
CA THR A 212 17.22 35.91 -24.62
C THR A 212 15.69 35.79 -24.49
N GLU A 213 14.94 36.28 -25.48
CA GLU A 213 13.49 36.17 -25.54
C GLU A 213 13.03 34.69 -25.62
N ARG A 214 13.75 33.86 -26.35
CA ARG A 214 13.51 32.43 -26.44
C ARG A 214 13.70 31.75 -25.07
N ILE A 215 14.76 32.05 -24.34
CA ILE A 215 15.02 31.50 -23.00
C ILE A 215 13.93 31.97 -22.02
N GLU A 216 13.53 33.26 -22.07
CA GLU A 216 12.40 33.76 -21.25
C GLU A 216 11.12 32.97 -21.50
N GLY A 217 10.81 32.66 -22.77
CA GLY A 217 9.67 31.84 -23.16
C GLY A 217 9.73 30.43 -22.57
N VAL A 218 10.90 29.80 -22.59
CA VAL A 218 11.10 28.46 -21.99
C VAL A 218 10.91 28.50 -20.46
N VAL A 219 11.49 29.50 -19.79
CA VAL A 219 11.34 29.67 -18.32
C VAL A 219 9.88 29.94 -17.93
N ALA A 220 9.15 30.74 -18.71
CA ALA A 220 7.72 30.95 -18.50
C ALA A 220 6.92 29.66 -18.65
N LYS A 221 7.15 28.88 -19.70
CA LYS A 221 6.52 27.57 -19.91
C LYS A 221 6.82 26.59 -18.76
N LEU A 222 8.07 26.54 -18.27
CA LEU A 222 8.45 25.74 -17.10
C LEU A 222 7.65 26.13 -15.85
N ARG A 223 7.49 27.41 -15.59
CA ARG A 223 6.71 27.91 -14.43
C ARG A 223 5.24 27.54 -14.50
N ASP A 224 4.67 27.53 -15.71
CA ASP A 224 3.26 27.27 -15.94
C ASP A 224 2.93 25.75 -16.08
N LEU A 225 3.94 24.88 -15.95
CA LEU A 225 3.72 23.42 -15.93
C LEU A 225 2.86 23.04 -14.74
N LYS A 226 1.60 22.66 -15.00
CA LYS A 226 0.71 22.04 -14.03
C LYS A 226 1.22 20.64 -13.70
N GLY A 227 1.21 20.29 -12.39
CA GLY A 227 1.78 19.06 -11.84
C GLY A 227 1.43 17.74 -12.55
N ASP A 228 0.31 17.68 -13.28
CA ASP A 228 -0.14 16.47 -13.97
C ASP A 228 0.73 16.12 -15.22
N LYS A 229 1.41 17.11 -15.81
CA LYS A 229 2.33 16.88 -16.95
C LYS A 229 3.74 16.45 -16.53
N VAL A 230 4.11 16.65 -15.26
CA VAL A 230 5.43 16.29 -14.72
C VAL A 230 5.51 14.80 -14.36
N THR A 231 4.40 14.15 -14.11
CA THR A 231 4.33 12.74 -13.69
C THR A 231 4.69 11.73 -14.79
N ALA A 232 4.63 12.10 -16.05
CA ALA A 232 4.89 11.19 -17.17
C ALA A 232 6.39 10.97 -17.47
N TYR A 233 7.33 11.63 -16.76
CA TYR A 233 8.73 11.78 -17.21
C TYR A 233 9.82 11.18 -16.32
N ILE A 234 9.50 10.39 -15.28
CA ILE A 234 10.53 9.90 -14.33
C ILE A 234 10.90 8.43 -14.53
N GLY A 235 10.22 7.68 -15.41
CA GLY A 235 10.55 6.27 -15.70
C GLY A 235 11.39 6.02 -16.93
N ASN A 236 11.36 6.90 -17.92
CA ASN A 236 12.22 6.90 -19.14
C ASN A 236 12.45 8.35 -19.48
N ILE A 237 13.71 8.73 -19.62
CA ILE A 237 14.12 10.09 -20.00
C ILE A 237 13.48 10.47 -21.33
N LYS A 238 12.26 10.96 -21.29
CA LYS A 238 11.65 11.71 -22.39
C LYS A 238 11.72 13.17 -21.98
N MET A 239 12.39 13.97 -22.78
CA MET A 239 12.49 15.42 -22.59
C MET A 239 11.07 16.02 -22.62
N ILE A 240 10.83 17.02 -21.77
CA ILE A 240 9.61 17.81 -21.81
C ILE A 240 9.52 18.43 -23.20
N ASP A 241 8.48 18.12 -23.95
CA ASP A 241 8.23 18.78 -25.21
C ASP A 241 7.74 20.20 -24.94
N LEU A 242 8.62 21.16 -25.09
CA LEU A 242 8.35 22.60 -24.93
C LEU A 242 7.97 23.28 -26.25
N SER A 243 7.71 22.51 -27.31
CA SER A 243 7.48 23.01 -28.67
C SER A 243 6.06 23.46 -28.97
N GLU A 244 5.09 23.38 -27.99
CA GLU A 244 3.76 23.99 -28.13
C GLU A 244 3.58 25.26 -27.31
#